data_70b33187f3030ff6a34ea4bd09b90879
#
_entry.id   70b33187f3030ff6a34ea4bd09b90879
#
_cell.length_a   1.000
_cell.length_b   1.000
_cell.length_c   1.000
_cell.angle_alpha   90.00
_cell.angle_beta   90.00
_cell.angle_gamma   90.00
#
_symmetry.space_group_name_H-M   'P 1'
#
loop_
_entity.id
_entity.type
_entity.pdbx_description
1 polymer ?
#
loop_
_entity_poly.entity_id
_entity_poly.type
_entity_poly.pdbx_seq_one_letter_code
_entity_poly.pdbx_strand_id
1 'polypeptide(L)'
;MPEAILLKDVERLGDKGAVVDVSKGYLRNFLIPRGLAQPATKGALEAARREAQAAERAEQVAADRAQEHADLLAKTVLTLSQQAGEDGRLFGSITTQDIADAIREARGITVDRRNVHLEEPIRHVGTYMVVVEVAPHVTATIKTIVAEQ
;
A
#
# COMPACT_ATOMS: atom_id res chain seq x y z
N MET A 1 14.57 20.16 31.96
CA MET A 1 13.44 19.22 32.04
C MET A 1 13.86 17.86 31.53
N PRO A 2 13.39 16.76 32.12
CA PRO A 2 13.72 15.44 31.62
C PRO A 2 13.09 15.19 30.26
N GLU A 3 13.81 14.51 29.40
CA GLU A 3 13.31 14.04 28.12
C GLU A 3 12.62 12.69 28.32
N ALA A 4 11.57 12.47 27.57
CA ALA A 4 10.81 11.20 27.56
C ALA A 4 10.55 10.75 26.13
N ILE A 5 10.51 9.42 25.94
CA ILE A 5 10.15 8.81 24.67
C ILE A 5 8.72 8.32 24.76
N LEU A 6 7.87 8.72 23.84
CA LEU A 6 6.49 8.31 23.81
C LEU A 6 6.36 6.85 23.36
N LEU A 7 5.63 6.05 24.14
CA LEU A 7 5.33 4.65 23.82
C LEU A 7 4.04 4.50 23.03
N LYS A 8 3.20 5.53 23.07
CA LYS A 8 1.94 5.61 22.34
C LYS A 8 1.75 7.04 21.84
N ASP A 9 0.87 7.21 20.89
CA ASP A 9 0.48 8.55 20.44
C ASP A 9 -0.20 9.29 21.60
N VAL A 10 0.28 10.46 21.91
CA VAL A 10 -0.27 11.32 22.97
C VAL A 10 -0.68 12.65 22.38
N GLU A 11 -1.96 12.96 22.50
CA GLU A 11 -2.49 14.25 22.08
C GLU A 11 -1.74 15.37 22.81
N ARG A 12 -1.34 16.40 22.11
CA ARG A 12 -0.56 17.55 22.56
C ARG A 12 0.94 17.31 22.78
N LEU A 13 1.42 16.08 22.78
CA LEU A 13 2.84 15.79 22.94
C LEU A 13 3.50 15.31 21.65
N GLY A 14 2.87 14.39 20.94
CA GLY A 14 3.39 13.85 19.71
C GLY A 14 3.03 12.39 19.49
N ASP A 15 3.65 11.80 18.49
CA ASP A 15 3.39 10.43 18.08
C ASP A 15 4.31 9.43 18.79
N LYS A 16 3.97 8.15 18.72
CA LYS A 16 4.79 7.07 19.24
C LYS A 16 6.24 7.16 18.74
N GLY A 17 7.18 7.06 19.64
CA GLY A 17 8.61 7.14 19.36
C GLY A 17 9.19 8.55 19.38
N ALA A 18 8.36 9.58 19.52
CA ALA A 18 8.83 10.96 19.63
C ALA A 18 9.52 11.22 20.97
N VAL A 19 10.57 12.02 20.94
CA VAL A 19 11.28 12.46 22.14
C VAL A 19 10.74 13.84 22.53
N VAL A 20 10.22 13.96 23.74
CA VAL A 20 9.58 15.19 24.22
C VAL A 20 10.17 15.61 25.56
N ASP A 21 10.24 16.92 25.77
CA ASP A 21 10.61 17.50 27.07
C ASP A 21 9.36 17.69 27.92
N VAL A 22 9.33 17.09 29.08
CA VAL A 22 8.20 17.17 30.00
C VAL A 22 8.69 17.45 31.40
N SER A 23 7.80 17.99 32.24
CA SER A 23 8.14 18.18 33.66
C SER A 23 8.33 16.83 34.35
N LYS A 24 9.22 16.80 35.32
CA LYS A 24 9.53 15.59 36.08
C LYS A 24 8.27 15.02 36.77
N GLY A 25 7.41 15.88 37.30
CA GLY A 25 6.15 15.46 37.93
C GLY A 25 5.17 14.89 36.91
N TYR A 26 5.00 15.51 35.76
CA TYR A 26 4.11 15.03 34.71
C TYR A 26 4.54 13.66 34.17
N LEU A 27 5.82 13.50 33.92
CA LEU A 27 6.39 12.22 33.49
C LEU A 27 6.15 11.12 34.51
N ARG A 28 6.50 11.38 35.79
CA ARG A 28 6.44 10.41 36.87
C ARG A 28 5.00 10.06 37.30
N ASN A 29 4.10 11.05 37.33
CA ASN A 29 2.76 10.88 37.86
C ASN A 29 1.69 10.56 36.83
N PHE A 30 1.93 10.89 35.56
CA PHE A 30 0.95 10.73 34.49
C PHE A 30 1.44 9.77 33.37
N LEU A 31 2.57 10.07 32.76
CA LEU A 31 3.01 9.33 31.58
C LEU A 31 3.48 7.90 31.90
N ILE A 32 4.33 7.74 32.89
CA ILE A 32 4.88 6.43 33.26
C ILE A 32 3.79 5.49 33.83
N PRO A 33 2.94 5.89 34.80
CA PRO A 33 1.90 5.01 35.33
C PRO A 33 0.89 4.55 34.29
N ARG A 34 0.64 5.35 33.27
CA ARG A 34 -0.28 5.03 32.16
C ARG A 34 0.37 4.30 31.01
N GLY A 35 1.67 4.06 31.06
CA GLY A 35 2.40 3.41 29.99
C GLY A 35 2.46 4.23 28.69
N LEU A 36 2.36 5.56 28.79
CA LEU A 36 2.37 6.47 27.65
C LEU A 36 3.76 6.88 27.22
N ALA A 37 4.72 6.91 28.14
CA ALA A 37 6.09 7.28 27.88
C ALA A 37 7.05 6.59 28.84
N GLN A 38 8.31 6.59 28.49
CA GLN A 38 9.41 6.11 29.32
C GLN A 38 10.50 7.18 29.41
N PRO A 39 11.32 7.16 30.47
CA PRO A 39 12.46 8.08 30.56
C PRO A 39 13.42 7.90 29.37
N ALA A 40 13.87 9.00 28.79
CA ALA A 40 14.82 8.99 27.68
C ALA A 40 16.24 8.74 28.19
N THR A 41 16.59 7.49 28.36
CA THR A 41 17.97 7.09 28.64
C THR A 41 18.75 7.03 27.31
N LYS A 42 20.07 7.04 27.38
CA LYS A 42 20.94 6.92 26.19
C LYS A 42 20.60 5.68 25.38
N GLY A 43 20.44 4.53 26.06
CA GLY A 43 20.06 3.28 25.39
C GLY A 43 18.66 3.32 24.78
N ALA A 44 17.71 3.95 25.45
CA ALA A 44 16.34 4.11 24.96
C ALA A 44 16.29 5.03 23.74
N LEU A 45 17.08 6.13 23.75
CA LEU A 45 17.19 7.03 22.59
C LEU A 45 17.80 6.33 21.38
N GLU A 46 18.85 5.55 21.57
CA GLU A 46 19.46 4.77 20.50
C GLU A 46 18.52 3.73 19.93
N ALA A 47 17.77 3.04 20.81
CA ALA A 47 16.78 2.06 20.38
C ALA A 47 15.64 2.71 19.58
N ALA A 48 15.12 3.85 20.04
CA ALA A 48 14.10 4.61 19.32
C ALA A 48 14.60 5.10 17.96
N ARG A 49 15.84 5.55 17.89
CA ARG A 49 16.47 5.98 16.64
C ARG A 49 16.61 4.82 15.66
N ARG A 50 17.05 3.66 16.12
CA ARG A 50 17.16 2.44 15.28
C ARG A 50 15.80 2.00 14.74
N GLU A 51 14.78 2.02 15.60
CA GLU A 51 13.42 1.65 15.21
C GLU A 51 12.87 2.61 14.15
N ALA A 52 13.06 3.93 14.36
CA ALA A 52 12.64 4.94 13.39
C ALA A 52 13.35 4.78 12.05
N GLN A 53 14.68 4.54 12.05
CA GLN A 53 15.43 4.31 10.83
C GLN A 53 15.01 3.02 10.13
N ALA A 54 14.73 1.95 10.89
CA ALA A 54 14.26 0.70 10.31
C ALA A 54 12.88 0.85 9.66
N ALA A 55 11.97 1.58 10.32
CA ALA A 55 10.66 1.89 9.77
C ALA A 55 10.76 2.72 8.47
N GLU A 56 11.60 3.76 8.48
CA GLU A 56 11.83 4.59 7.30
C GLU A 56 12.41 3.79 6.13
N ARG A 57 13.39 2.92 6.40
CA ARG A 57 13.96 2.04 5.37
C ARG A 57 12.93 1.04 4.83
N ALA A 58 12.11 0.48 5.70
CA ALA A 58 11.04 -0.45 5.28
C ALA A 58 10.03 0.25 4.40
N GLU A 59 9.64 1.47 4.75
CA GLU A 59 8.73 2.28 3.95
C GLU A 59 9.34 2.62 2.58
N GLN A 60 10.61 3.02 2.56
CA GLN A 60 11.32 3.31 1.31
C GLN A 60 11.40 2.08 0.41
N VAL A 61 11.76 0.92 0.94
CA VAL A 61 11.83 -0.34 0.18
C VAL A 61 10.45 -0.72 -0.36
N ALA A 62 9.40 -0.54 0.45
CA ALA A 62 8.03 -0.82 0.00
C ALA A 62 7.61 0.12 -1.13
N ALA A 63 7.94 1.41 -1.03
CA ALA A 63 7.66 2.40 -2.07
C ALA A 63 8.41 2.08 -3.37
N ASP A 64 9.70 1.73 -3.27
CA ASP A 64 10.50 1.35 -4.43
C ASP A 64 9.95 0.11 -5.13
N ARG A 65 9.56 -0.92 -4.38
CA ARG A 65 8.93 -2.11 -4.93
C ARG A 65 7.59 -1.80 -5.60
N ALA A 66 6.79 -0.95 -4.99
CA ALA A 66 5.52 -0.54 -5.56
C ALA A 66 5.74 0.18 -6.90
N GLN A 67 6.74 1.05 -6.97
CA GLN A 67 7.09 1.74 -8.21
C GLN A 67 7.59 0.77 -9.28
N GLU A 68 8.43 -0.18 -8.94
CA GLU A 68 8.88 -1.23 -9.85
C GLU A 68 7.72 -2.05 -10.39
N HIS A 69 6.79 -2.46 -9.52
CA HIS A 69 5.58 -3.18 -9.93
C HIS A 69 4.71 -2.35 -10.86
N ALA A 70 4.54 -1.06 -10.56
CA ALA A 70 3.79 -0.16 -11.42
C ALA A 70 4.43 -0.01 -12.81
N ASP A 71 5.75 0.13 -12.86
CA ASP A 71 6.49 0.23 -14.12
C ASP A 71 6.37 -1.07 -14.94
N LEU A 72 6.47 -2.22 -14.29
CA LEU A 72 6.28 -3.52 -14.94
C LEU A 72 4.86 -3.65 -15.51
N LEU A 73 3.85 -3.29 -14.73
CA LEU A 73 2.46 -3.36 -15.17
C LEU A 73 2.17 -2.38 -16.31
N ALA A 74 2.74 -1.19 -16.27
CA ALA A 74 2.59 -0.22 -17.35
C ALA A 74 3.15 -0.72 -18.71
N LYS A 75 4.16 -1.59 -18.66
CA LYS A 75 4.76 -2.22 -19.84
C LYS A 75 4.08 -3.53 -20.21
N THR A 76 3.22 -4.06 -19.34
CA THR A 76 2.58 -5.35 -19.55
C THR A 76 1.31 -5.19 -20.37
N VAL A 77 1.13 -6.10 -21.32
CA VAL A 77 -0.12 -6.22 -22.07
C VAL A 77 -0.80 -7.50 -21.62
N LEU A 78 -2.00 -7.36 -21.04
CA LEU A 78 -2.82 -8.51 -20.67
C LEU A 78 -3.66 -8.93 -21.85
N THR A 79 -3.71 -10.23 -22.12
CA THR A 79 -4.60 -10.80 -23.12
C THR A 79 -5.58 -11.72 -22.42
N LEU A 80 -6.86 -11.38 -22.49
CA LEU A 80 -7.95 -12.16 -21.93
C LEU A 80 -8.79 -12.73 -23.06
N SER A 81 -9.05 -14.02 -23.01
CA SER A 81 -9.88 -14.71 -24.01
C SER A 81 -11.21 -15.09 -23.40
N GLN A 82 -12.28 -14.71 -24.07
CA GLN A 82 -13.63 -15.04 -23.68
C GLN A 82 -14.43 -15.43 -24.92
N GLN A 83 -15.45 -16.26 -24.74
CA GLN A 83 -16.35 -16.58 -25.84
C GLN A 83 -17.17 -15.34 -26.20
N ALA A 84 -17.22 -15.03 -27.47
CA ALA A 84 -17.94 -13.89 -28.00
C ALA A 84 -18.90 -14.32 -29.13
N GLY A 85 -19.98 -13.57 -29.30
CA GLY A 85 -20.90 -13.75 -30.41
C GLY A 85 -20.37 -13.09 -31.69
N GLU A 86 -21.09 -13.27 -32.79
CA GLU A 86 -20.73 -12.72 -34.12
C GLU A 86 -20.64 -11.18 -34.11
N ASP A 87 -21.35 -10.54 -33.20
CA ASP A 87 -21.34 -9.08 -33.03
C ASP A 87 -20.20 -8.56 -32.16
N GLY A 88 -19.30 -9.45 -31.71
CA GLY A 88 -18.18 -9.08 -30.82
C GLY A 88 -18.57 -8.93 -29.36
N ARG A 89 -19.81 -9.24 -29.00
CA ARG A 89 -20.28 -9.18 -27.63
C ARG A 89 -19.93 -10.47 -26.89
N LEU A 90 -19.31 -10.34 -25.71
CA LEU A 90 -18.96 -11.48 -24.89
C LEU A 90 -20.21 -12.15 -24.32
N PHE A 91 -20.19 -13.47 -24.21
CA PHE A 91 -21.27 -14.23 -23.55
C PHE A 91 -21.28 -14.00 -22.03
N GLY A 92 -20.13 -13.72 -21.44
CA GLY A 92 -19.97 -13.27 -20.05
C GLY A 92 -19.45 -11.84 -19.99
N SER A 93 -18.89 -11.49 -18.85
CA SER A 93 -18.24 -10.20 -18.65
C SER A 93 -16.87 -10.39 -17.99
N ILE A 94 -15.94 -9.49 -18.28
CA ILE A 94 -14.65 -9.46 -17.59
C ILE A 94 -14.76 -8.49 -16.44
N THR A 95 -14.55 -9.00 -15.23
CA THR A 95 -14.66 -8.25 -13.99
C THR A 95 -13.28 -7.84 -13.48
N THR A 96 -13.24 -7.02 -12.43
CA THR A 96 -12.01 -6.64 -11.76
C THR A 96 -11.26 -7.85 -11.20
N GLN A 97 -11.98 -8.89 -10.77
CA GLN A 97 -11.38 -10.14 -10.29
C GLN A 97 -10.63 -10.87 -11.41
N ASP A 98 -11.21 -10.93 -12.60
CA ASP A 98 -10.57 -11.57 -13.76
C ASP A 98 -9.28 -10.85 -14.14
N ILE A 99 -9.27 -9.53 -14.08
CA ILE A 99 -8.08 -8.71 -14.34
C ILE A 99 -7.01 -8.95 -13.27
N ALA A 100 -7.40 -8.97 -11.99
CA ALA A 100 -6.48 -9.25 -10.89
C ALA A 100 -5.84 -10.64 -11.03
N ASP A 101 -6.62 -11.65 -11.38
CA ASP A 101 -6.13 -13.01 -11.61
C ASP A 101 -5.19 -13.08 -12.82
N ALA A 102 -5.50 -12.37 -13.90
CA ALA A 102 -4.65 -12.29 -15.08
C ALA A 102 -3.30 -11.62 -14.78
N ILE A 103 -3.28 -10.58 -13.97
CA ILE A 103 -2.06 -9.92 -13.51
C ILE A 103 -1.19 -10.89 -12.71
N ARG A 104 -1.81 -11.64 -11.82
CA ARG A 104 -1.10 -12.63 -11.01
C ARG A 104 -0.48 -13.73 -11.86
N GLU A 105 -1.21 -14.22 -12.86
CA GLU A 105 -0.69 -15.24 -13.78
C GLU A 105 0.41 -14.70 -14.69
N ALA A 106 0.28 -13.48 -15.18
CA ALA A 106 1.24 -12.88 -16.11
C ALA A 106 2.53 -12.43 -15.43
N ARG A 107 2.46 -11.88 -14.24
CA ARG A 107 3.59 -11.24 -13.56
C ARG A 107 3.85 -11.73 -12.13
N GLY A 108 3.00 -12.58 -11.59
CA GLY A 108 3.12 -13.02 -10.20
C GLY A 108 2.83 -11.96 -9.16
N ILE A 109 2.28 -10.82 -9.57
CA ILE A 109 1.92 -9.72 -8.66
C ILE A 109 0.51 -9.92 -8.18
N THR A 110 0.33 -9.97 -6.87
CA THR A 110 -1.00 -10.09 -6.26
C THR A 110 -1.61 -8.70 -6.10
N VAL A 111 -2.72 -8.47 -6.76
CA VAL A 111 -3.48 -7.22 -6.69
C VAL A 111 -4.90 -7.54 -6.21
N ASP A 112 -5.40 -6.76 -5.27
CA ASP A 112 -6.79 -6.87 -4.83
C ASP A 112 -7.71 -6.33 -5.92
N ARG A 113 -8.83 -7.02 -6.16
CA ARG A 113 -9.87 -6.55 -7.10
C ARG A 113 -10.36 -5.13 -6.81
N ARG A 114 -10.30 -4.71 -5.54
CA ARG A 114 -10.70 -3.36 -5.13
C ARG A 114 -9.75 -2.28 -5.66
N ASN A 115 -8.53 -2.67 -5.93
CA ASN A 115 -7.49 -1.77 -6.45
C ASN A 115 -7.49 -1.70 -7.98
N VAL A 116 -8.31 -2.51 -8.63
CA VAL A 116 -8.52 -2.45 -10.08
C VAL A 116 -9.67 -1.50 -10.38
N HIS A 117 -9.38 -0.38 -11.00
CA HIS A 117 -10.39 0.63 -11.35
C HIS A 117 -11.00 0.32 -12.70
N LEU A 118 -12.22 -0.17 -12.70
CA LEU A 118 -12.99 -0.50 -13.88
C LEU A 118 -14.39 0.10 -13.73
N GLU A 119 -14.74 1.04 -14.59
CA GLU A 119 -16.04 1.71 -14.52
C GLU A 119 -17.19 0.75 -14.76
N GLU A 120 -17.05 -0.09 -15.78
CA GLU A 120 -18.04 -1.10 -16.13
C GLU A 120 -17.35 -2.42 -16.48
N PRO A 121 -17.98 -3.57 -16.21
CA PRO A 121 -17.46 -4.86 -16.68
C PRO A 121 -17.32 -4.85 -18.20
N ILE A 122 -16.23 -5.44 -18.68
CA ILE A 122 -15.96 -5.52 -20.13
C ILE A 122 -16.88 -6.58 -20.74
N ARG A 123 -17.64 -6.19 -21.76
CA ARG A 123 -18.59 -7.07 -22.42
C ARG A 123 -18.37 -7.23 -23.93
N HIS A 124 -17.39 -6.53 -24.46
CA HIS A 124 -17.07 -6.57 -25.88
C HIS A 124 -15.59 -6.87 -26.08
N VAL A 125 -15.25 -7.49 -27.20
CA VAL A 125 -13.85 -7.67 -27.60
C VAL A 125 -13.23 -6.32 -27.96
N GLY A 126 -11.96 -6.17 -27.70
CA GLY A 126 -11.23 -4.93 -27.98
C GLY A 126 -10.08 -4.69 -27.02
N THR A 127 -9.53 -3.50 -27.11
CA THR A 127 -8.43 -3.05 -26.26
C THR A 127 -8.94 -2.04 -25.24
N TYR A 128 -8.62 -2.29 -23.99
CA TYR A 128 -9.04 -1.44 -22.88
C TYR A 128 -7.83 -1.04 -22.05
N MET A 129 -7.83 0.19 -21.57
CA MET A 129 -6.83 0.68 -20.61
C MET A 129 -7.41 0.59 -19.21
N VAL A 130 -6.80 -0.21 -18.36
CA VAL A 130 -7.26 -0.45 -16.99
C VAL A 130 -6.26 0.14 -16.01
N VAL A 131 -6.75 0.94 -15.09
CA VAL A 131 -5.92 1.54 -14.03
C VAL A 131 -5.93 0.63 -12.81
N VAL A 132 -4.76 0.28 -12.35
CA VAL A 132 -4.57 -0.58 -11.17
C VAL A 132 -3.76 0.18 -10.13
N GLU A 133 -4.25 0.21 -8.91
CA GLU A 133 -3.53 0.78 -7.78
C GLU A 133 -2.65 -0.31 -7.15
N VAL A 134 -1.34 -0.14 -7.24
CA VAL A 134 -0.36 -1.11 -6.73
C VAL A 134 -0.07 -0.85 -5.26
N ALA A 135 -0.05 0.41 -4.86
CA ALA A 135 0.17 0.86 -3.49
C ALA A 135 -0.52 2.21 -3.30
N PRO A 136 -0.69 2.70 -2.06
CA PRO A 136 -1.24 4.03 -1.83
C PRO A 136 -0.49 5.08 -2.66
N HIS A 137 -1.24 5.83 -3.46
CA HIS A 137 -0.72 6.86 -4.38
C HIS A 137 0.14 6.35 -5.54
N VAL A 138 0.25 5.03 -5.74
CA VAL A 138 0.98 4.45 -6.87
C VAL A 138 0.00 3.67 -7.75
N THR A 139 -0.24 4.18 -8.95
CA THR A 139 -1.14 3.57 -9.94
C THR A 139 -0.39 3.20 -11.21
N ALA A 140 -0.88 2.20 -11.92
CA ALA A 140 -0.36 1.80 -13.22
C ALA A 140 -1.52 1.61 -14.19
N THR A 141 -1.32 2.02 -15.43
CA THR A 141 -2.28 1.78 -16.50
C THR A 141 -1.81 0.57 -17.32
N ILE A 142 -2.66 -0.45 -17.38
CA ILE A 142 -2.35 -1.69 -18.09
C ILE A 142 -3.20 -1.77 -19.35
N LYS A 143 -2.54 -2.05 -20.47
CA LYS A 143 -3.23 -2.31 -21.73
C LYS A 143 -3.80 -3.74 -21.66
N THR A 144 -5.10 -3.85 -21.72
CA THR A 144 -5.81 -5.13 -21.67
C THR A 144 -6.48 -5.39 -23.01
N ILE A 145 -6.13 -6.50 -23.62
CA ILE A 145 -6.70 -6.92 -24.91
C ILE A 145 -7.67 -8.06 -24.62
N VAL A 146 -8.92 -7.87 -25.02
CA VAL A 146 -9.95 -8.90 -24.95
C VAL A 146 -10.14 -9.49 -26.33
N ALA A 147 -9.86 -10.77 -26.46
CA ALA A 147 -9.95 -11.50 -27.71
C ALA A 147 -11.08 -12.53 -27.65
N GLU A 148 -11.61 -12.87 -28.82
CA GLU A 148 -12.53 -13.98 -28.98
C GLU A 148 -11.78 -15.30 -28.81
N GLN A 149 -12.38 -16.20 -28.06
CA GLN A 149 -11.82 -17.54 -27.86
C GLN A 149 -12.17 -18.49 -29.00
#